data_5b9c7d857fefe78d02358fb0e77ef704
#
_entry.id   5b9c7d857fefe78d02358fb0e77ef704
#
_cell.length_a   1.000
_cell.length_b   1.000
_cell.length_c   1.000
_cell.angle_alpha   90.00
_cell.angle_beta   90.00
_cell.angle_gamma   90.00
#
_symmetry.space_group_name_H-M   'P 1'
#
loop_
_entity.id
_entity.type
_entity.pdbx_description
1 polymer ?
#
loop_
_entity_poly.entity_id
_entity_poly.type
_entity_poly.pdbx_seq_one_letter_code
_entity_poly.pdbx_strand_id
1 'polypeptide(L)'
;MKKQKVAVIGAGISGLTVAQLLKDKYHVTVYEKDDKPGGLIKCDRINGSLFHTCGGHVLNSKYPDVIEWIKQFVDFDKEYVKADRNSCIVFIFK
;
A
#
# COMPACT_ATOMS: atom_id res chain seq x y z
N MET A 1 -29.00 -15.68 2.74
CA MET A 1 -29.31 -14.25 2.56
C MET A 1 -28.36 -13.64 1.53
N LYS A 2 -28.89 -12.77 0.69
CA LYS A 2 -28.06 -12.00 -0.23
C LYS A 2 -27.18 -11.02 0.55
N LYS A 3 -25.88 -11.02 0.26
CA LYS A 3 -24.98 -10.00 0.78
C LYS A 3 -25.29 -8.64 0.15
N GLN A 4 -25.23 -7.60 0.95
CA GLN A 4 -25.33 -6.24 0.43
C GLN A 4 -24.13 -5.92 -0.47
N LYS A 5 -24.38 -5.09 -1.47
CA LYS A 5 -23.34 -4.63 -2.40
C LYS A 5 -22.67 -3.37 -1.85
N VAL A 6 -21.37 -3.34 -1.91
CA VAL A 6 -20.55 -2.18 -1.49
C VAL A 6 -19.62 -1.82 -2.65
N ALA A 7 -19.62 -0.54 -3.01
CA ALA A 7 -18.67 0.01 -3.97
C ALA A 7 -17.56 0.74 -3.21
N VAL A 8 -16.32 0.37 -3.48
CA VAL A 8 -15.13 1.07 -2.97
C VAL A 8 -14.54 1.87 -4.12
N ILE A 9 -14.47 3.17 -3.97
CA ILE A 9 -13.96 4.08 -4.99
C ILE A 9 -12.50 4.38 -4.70
N GLY A 10 -11.62 3.86 -5.53
CA GLY A 10 -10.18 3.97 -5.42
C GLY A 10 -9.52 2.71 -4.88
N ALA A 11 -8.51 2.23 -5.59
CA ALA A 11 -7.71 1.06 -5.24
C ALA A 11 -6.32 1.44 -4.74
N GLY A 12 -6.23 2.50 -3.96
CA GLY A 12 -5.07 2.81 -3.14
C GLY A 12 -5.04 1.92 -1.90
N ILE A 13 -4.06 2.11 -1.03
CA ILE A 13 -3.91 1.26 0.17
C ILE A 13 -5.14 1.30 1.07
N SER A 14 -5.79 2.45 1.21
CA SER A 14 -7.00 2.59 2.04
C SER A 14 -8.18 1.83 1.46
N GLY A 15 -8.45 1.99 0.16
CA GLY A 15 -9.56 1.29 -0.50
C GLY A 15 -9.38 -0.22 -0.54
N LEU A 16 -8.16 -0.69 -0.82
CA LEU A 16 -7.84 -2.12 -0.81
C LEU A 16 -7.97 -2.72 0.59
N THR A 17 -7.57 -1.99 1.62
CA THR A 17 -7.71 -2.41 3.01
C THR A 17 -9.19 -2.56 3.40
N VAL A 18 -10.01 -1.57 3.08
CA VAL A 18 -11.46 -1.63 3.33
C VAL A 18 -12.09 -2.80 2.58
N ALA A 19 -11.76 -2.99 1.31
CA ALA A 19 -12.27 -4.10 0.52
C ALA A 19 -11.90 -5.46 1.14
N GLN A 20 -10.67 -5.61 1.59
CA GLN A 20 -10.20 -6.83 2.24
C GLN A 20 -10.95 -7.12 3.54
N LEU A 21 -11.22 -6.09 4.33
CA LEU A 21 -11.94 -6.24 5.61
C LEU A 21 -13.43 -6.54 5.42
N LEU A 22 -14.03 -6.09 4.33
CA LEU A 22 -15.47 -6.23 4.08
C LEU A 22 -15.85 -7.44 3.23
N LYS A 23 -14.92 -8.07 2.54
CA LYS A 23 -15.19 -9.09 1.51
C LYS A 23 -16.00 -10.29 1.98
N ASP A 24 -15.89 -10.65 3.25
CA ASP A 24 -16.60 -11.82 3.79
C ASP A 24 -18.07 -11.53 4.13
N LYS A 25 -18.37 -10.27 4.47
CA LYS A 25 -19.73 -9.83 4.86
C LYS A 25 -20.53 -9.19 3.72
N TYR A 26 -19.82 -8.63 2.74
CA TYR A 26 -20.42 -7.86 1.66
C TYR A 26 -19.94 -8.36 0.30
N HIS A 27 -20.74 -8.07 -0.72
CA HIS A 27 -20.30 -8.21 -2.12
C HIS A 27 -19.59 -6.92 -2.53
N VAL A 28 -18.26 -6.92 -2.47
CA VAL A 28 -17.44 -5.71 -2.65
C VAL A 28 -16.95 -5.62 -4.09
N THR A 29 -17.12 -4.44 -4.70
CA THR A 29 -16.53 -4.09 -5.98
C THR A 29 -15.65 -2.86 -5.79
N VAL A 30 -14.40 -2.94 -6.25
CA VAL A 30 -13.45 -1.82 -6.20
C VAL A 30 -13.36 -1.19 -7.58
N TYR A 31 -13.52 0.13 -7.63
CA TYR A 31 -13.39 0.91 -8.86
C TYR A 31 -12.13 1.76 -8.79
N GLU A 32 -11.29 1.65 -9.81
CA GLU A 32 -10.03 2.38 -9.91
C GLU A 32 -9.94 3.10 -11.25
N LYS A 33 -9.57 4.39 -11.22
CA LYS A 33 -9.42 5.22 -12.43
C LYS A 33 -8.18 4.87 -13.26
N ASP A 34 -7.12 4.39 -12.60
CA ASP A 34 -5.87 4.03 -13.26
C ASP A 34 -5.92 2.59 -13.77
N ASP A 35 -4.97 2.22 -14.61
CA ASP A 35 -4.88 0.88 -15.19
C ASP A 35 -4.40 -0.20 -14.21
N LYS A 36 -3.89 0.19 -13.03
CA LYS A 36 -3.44 -0.72 -11.98
C LYS A 36 -3.69 -0.15 -10.58
N PRO A 37 -3.87 -1.03 -9.57
CA PRO A 37 -4.06 -0.60 -8.19
C PRO A 37 -2.75 -0.12 -7.55
N GLY A 38 -2.87 0.47 -6.37
CA GLY A 38 -1.74 0.84 -5.52
C GLY A 38 -1.71 2.31 -5.11
N GLY A 39 -2.37 3.19 -5.87
CA GLY A 39 -2.39 4.62 -5.55
C GLY A 39 -0.99 5.22 -5.45
N LEU A 40 -0.73 5.98 -4.41
CA LEU A 40 0.54 6.67 -4.21
C LEU A 40 1.73 5.74 -3.92
N ILE A 41 1.49 4.49 -3.52
CA ILE A 41 2.57 3.53 -3.25
C ILE A 41 2.98 2.71 -4.47
N LYS A 42 2.42 3.00 -5.65
CA LYS A 42 2.82 2.32 -6.88
C LYS A 42 4.29 2.52 -7.21
N CYS A 43 4.88 1.46 -7.75
CA CYS A 43 6.25 1.50 -8.24
C CYS A 43 6.28 1.00 -9.68
N ASP A 44 7.18 1.52 -10.47
CA ASP A 44 7.43 1.07 -11.85
C ASP A 44 8.81 0.42 -11.96
N ARG A 45 8.90 -0.62 -12.78
CA ARG A 45 10.19 -1.18 -13.18
C ARG A 45 10.56 -0.66 -14.55
N ILE A 46 11.71 -0.01 -14.62
CA ILE A 46 12.25 0.55 -15.85
C ILE A 46 13.68 0.02 -15.99
N ASN A 47 13.95 -0.70 -17.08
CA ASN A 47 15.25 -1.33 -17.34
C ASN A 47 15.77 -2.17 -16.15
N GLY A 48 14.86 -2.91 -15.48
CA GLY A 48 15.19 -3.78 -14.35
C GLY A 48 15.32 -3.09 -12.99
N SER A 49 15.26 -1.75 -12.94
CA SER A 49 15.31 -0.97 -11.71
C SER A 49 13.92 -0.59 -11.23
N LEU A 50 13.73 -0.58 -9.92
CA LEU A 50 12.48 -0.20 -9.29
C LEU A 50 12.45 1.30 -9.00
N PHE A 51 11.43 1.99 -9.50
CA PHE A 51 11.22 3.41 -9.27
C PHE A 51 9.92 3.64 -8.50
N HIS A 52 10.00 4.41 -7.41
CA HIS A 52 8.84 4.92 -6.70
C HIS A 52 8.31 6.16 -7.41
N THR A 53 7.06 6.10 -7.87
CA THR A 53 6.48 7.21 -8.66
C THR A 53 6.14 8.44 -7.84
N CYS A 54 5.87 8.26 -6.54
CA CYS A 54 5.48 9.34 -5.63
C CYS A 54 6.33 9.39 -4.36
N GLY A 55 7.65 9.31 -4.50
CA GLY A 55 8.59 9.26 -3.38
C GLY A 55 8.77 7.88 -2.78
N GLY A 56 9.78 7.71 -1.96
CA GLY A 56 10.06 6.45 -1.28
C GLY A 56 9.05 6.17 -0.16
N HIS A 57 8.64 4.91 -0.05
CA HIS A 57 7.68 4.47 0.95
C HIS A 57 8.32 3.50 1.93
N VAL A 58 8.06 3.72 3.21
CA VAL A 58 8.60 2.92 4.31
C VAL A 58 7.44 2.46 5.19
N LEU A 59 7.44 1.18 5.54
CA LEU A 59 6.48 0.66 6.52
C LEU A 59 6.95 1.02 7.94
N ASN A 60 6.07 1.70 8.68
CA ASN A 60 6.33 2.05 10.08
C ASN A 60 5.65 1.04 11.00
N SER A 61 6.40 0.53 11.97
CA SER A 61 5.94 -0.50 12.91
C SER A 61 5.34 0.04 14.22
N LYS A 62 4.83 1.28 14.22
CA LYS A 62 4.26 1.90 15.41
C LYS A 62 3.07 1.11 16.01
N TYR A 63 2.30 0.44 15.18
CA TYR A 63 1.14 -0.32 15.60
C TYR A 63 1.37 -1.82 15.34
N PRO A 64 1.70 -2.61 16.40
CA PRO A 64 2.01 -4.04 16.23
C PRO A 64 0.86 -4.87 15.66
N ASP A 65 -0.38 -4.55 15.98
CA ASP A 65 -1.57 -5.23 15.47
C ASP A 65 -1.74 -5.05 13.95
N VAL A 66 -1.41 -3.87 13.44
CA VAL A 66 -1.40 -3.61 11.99
C VAL A 66 -0.32 -4.43 11.29
N ILE A 67 0.87 -4.51 11.88
CA ILE A 67 1.98 -5.32 11.34
C ILE A 67 1.59 -6.80 11.30
N GLU A 68 0.96 -7.33 12.35
CA GLU A 68 0.48 -8.72 12.36
C GLU A 68 -0.57 -8.96 11.28
N TRP A 69 -1.47 -8.01 11.06
CA TRP A 69 -2.45 -8.12 9.99
C TRP A 69 -1.82 -8.13 8.60
N ILE A 70 -0.78 -7.33 8.38
CA ILE A 70 -0.07 -7.27 7.10
C ILE A 70 0.71 -8.54 6.81
N LYS A 71 1.20 -9.24 7.84
CA LYS A 71 1.94 -10.51 7.68
C LYS A 71 1.19 -11.61 6.94
N GLN A 72 -0.13 -11.55 6.89
CA GLN A 72 -0.90 -12.51 6.10
C GLN A 72 -0.73 -12.34 4.58
N PHE A 73 -0.21 -11.19 4.13
CA PHE A 73 -0.04 -10.87 2.70
C PHE A 73 1.42 -10.85 2.26
N VAL A 74 2.35 -10.59 3.16
CA VAL A 74 3.77 -10.42 2.85
C VAL A 74 4.65 -11.19 3.83
N ASP A 75 5.78 -11.68 3.33
CA ASP A 75 6.83 -12.29 4.13
C ASP A 75 7.88 -11.23 4.47
N PHE A 76 7.88 -10.76 5.72
CA PHE A 76 8.79 -9.69 6.15
C PHE A 76 10.26 -10.08 6.03
N ASP A 77 10.59 -11.35 6.22
CA ASP A 77 11.98 -11.81 6.14
C ASP A 77 12.52 -11.80 4.71
N LYS A 78 11.64 -12.02 3.73
CA LYS A 78 12.01 -12.09 2.30
C LYS A 78 11.77 -10.81 1.53
N GLU A 79 10.74 -10.05 1.90
CA GLU A 79 10.25 -8.93 1.10
C GLU A 79 10.60 -7.57 1.69
N TYR A 80 11.02 -7.51 2.97
CA TYR A 80 11.35 -6.27 3.65
C TYR A 80 12.78 -6.28 4.18
N VAL A 81 13.39 -5.12 4.18
CA VAL A 81 14.67 -4.87 4.80
C VAL A 81 14.48 -3.85 5.91
N LYS A 82 14.95 -4.18 7.11
CA LYS A 82 14.97 -3.21 8.21
C LYS A 82 16.11 -2.22 7.97
N ALA A 83 15.78 -0.94 7.96
CA ALA A 83 16.75 0.12 7.75
C ALA A 83 16.45 1.30 8.67
N ASP A 84 17.52 1.96 9.12
CA ASP A 84 17.39 3.21 9.84
C ASP A 84 17.08 4.35 8.86
N ARG A 85 16.13 5.18 9.25
CA ARG A 85 15.78 6.34 8.46
C ARG A 85 16.82 7.43 8.63
N ASN A 86 17.46 7.79 7.54
CA ASN A 86 18.41 8.90 7.51
C ASN A 86 17.97 9.92 6.45
N SER A 87 17.30 10.97 6.89
CA SER A 87 16.76 12.00 6.01
C SER A 87 17.35 13.36 6.38
N CYS A 88 17.71 14.15 5.39
CA CYS A 88 18.21 15.50 5.59
C CYS A 88 17.59 16.48 4.61
N ILE A 89 17.62 17.75 4.98
CA ILE A 89 17.24 18.86 4.11
C ILE A 89 18.51 19.65 3.79
N VAL A 90 18.76 19.85 2.50
CA VAL A 90 19.94 20.60 2.04
C VAL A 90 19.46 21.92 1.45
N PHE A 91 20.01 23.01 1.97
CA PHE A 91 19.80 24.35 1.44
C PHE A 91 21.06 24.83 0.74
N ILE A 92 20.88 25.38 -0.45
CA ILE A 92 21.97 26.01 -1.20
C ILE A 92 21.70 27.50 -1.22
N PHE A 93 22.61 28.26 -0.59
CA PHE A 93 22.58 29.71 -0.60
C PHE A 93 23.49 30.23 -1.70
N LYS A 94 22.96 31.11 -2.52
CA LYS A 94 23.74 31.81 -3.57
C LYS A 94 24.05 33.24 -3.14
#